data_b7e5ad7501547882ec3f500145788823
#
_entry.id   b7e5ad7501547882ec3f500145788823
#
_cell.length_a   1.000
_cell.length_b   1.000
_cell.length_c   1.000
_cell.angle_alpha   90.00
_cell.angle_beta   90.00
_cell.angle_gamma   90.00
#
_symmetry.space_group_name_H-M   'P 1'
#
loop_
_entity.id
_entity.type
_entity.pdbx_description
1 polymer ?
#
loop_
_entity_poly.entity_id
_entity_poly.type
_entity_poly.pdbx_seq_one_letter_code
_entity_poly.pdbx_strand_id
1 'polypeptide(L)'
;MPLKSLLLPGDLRIKGPGKRYQVNPPAIFLDFDGTLWPDFGPGSIMMNETILESDVRLLNELSKKGFLIVGITNQTFFGYQYRIKFAQIIRYRKRLRRILNEFSLDSIFLCHHHPNSKIGFLRKKCQNRKPQCGSILLAIQENSIDISRSYIIGDRITDILAGKNAHVPNRCLILNSRNLEWNLGIETPIPTLIDFRVYLNLSEALSSIEKSSRS
;
A
#
# COMPACT_ATOMS: atom_id res chain seq x y z
N MET A 1 25.90 -14.38 -10.50
CA MET A 1 24.69 -13.60 -10.82
C MET A 1 25.10 -12.14 -10.97
N PRO A 2 24.78 -11.47 -12.08
CA PRO A 2 25.17 -10.08 -12.26
C PRO A 2 24.48 -9.17 -11.23
N LEU A 3 25.22 -8.20 -10.70
CA LEU A 3 24.75 -7.22 -9.69
C LEU A 3 23.41 -6.55 -10.07
N LYS A 4 23.12 -6.44 -11.37
CA LYS A 4 21.87 -5.86 -11.88
C LYS A 4 20.58 -6.62 -11.48
N SER A 5 20.67 -7.92 -11.21
CA SER A 5 19.51 -8.73 -10.77
C SER A 5 19.25 -8.64 -9.25
N LEU A 6 20.19 -8.08 -8.51
CA LEU A 6 20.10 -7.82 -7.07
C LEU A 6 19.68 -6.40 -6.73
N LEU A 7 19.81 -5.48 -7.71
CA LEU A 7 19.29 -4.12 -7.58
C LEU A 7 17.77 -4.20 -7.51
N LEU A 8 17.18 -3.44 -6.60
CA LEU A 8 15.74 -3.29 -6.51
C LEU A 8 15.23 -2.86 -7.89
N PRO A 9 14.42 -3.66 -8.60
CA PRO A 9 13.70 -3.14 -9.73
C PRO A 9 12.90 -1.95 -9.24
N GLY A 10 12.72 -0.93 -10.05
CA GLY A 10 11.97 0.28 -9.68
C GLY A 10 10.55 -0.03 -9.20
N ASP A 11 10.01 -1.18 -9.63
CA ASP A 11 8.78 -1.79 -9.13
C ASP A 11 9.12 -3.18 -8.58
N LEU A 12 8.72 -3.45 -7.35
CA LEU A 12 8.94 -4.72 -6.68
C LEU A 12 7.60 -5.33 -6.29
N ARG A 13 7.47 -6.62 -6.59
CA ARG A 13 6.37 -7.43 -6.13
C ARG A 13 6.87 -8.55 -5.23
N ILE A 14 6.22 -8.73 -4.09
CA ILE A 14 6.49 -9.82 -3.16
C ILE A 14 5.18 -10.56 -2.92
N LYS A 15 5.19 -11.87 -3.15
CA LYS A 15 4.07 -12.76 -2.83
C LYS A 15 4.21 -13.28 -1.41
N GLY A 16 3.10 -13.28 -0.69
CA GLY A 16 2.95 -13.96 0.59
C GLY A 16 2.80 -15.48 0.44
N PRO A 17 2.67 -16.20 1.56
CA PRO A 17 2.35 -17.61 1.55
C PRO A 17 0.96 -17.78 0.88
N GLY A 18 0.91 -18.58 -0.19
CA GLY A 18 -0.32 -18.78 -0.96
C GLY A 18 -1.44 -19.32 -0.07
N LYS A 19 -2.53 -18.57 0.06
CA LYS A 19 -3.77 -19.02 0.67
C LYS A 19 -4.72 -19.49 -0.41
N ARG A 20 -5.59 -20.43 -0.10
CA ARG A 20 -6.69 -20.82 -1.00
C ARG A 20 -7.86 -19.88 -0.77
N TYR A 21 -8.25 -19.16 -1.78
CA TYR A 21 -9.41 -18.28 -1.79
C TYR A 21 -10.54 -18.86 -2.64
N GLN A 22 -11.75 -18.36 -2.42
CA GLN A 22 -12.86 -18.58 -3.32
C GLN A 22 -12.54 -18.02 -4.72
N VAL A 23 -13.30 -18.42 -5.73
CA VAL A 23 -13.20 -17.83 -7.06
C VAL A 23 -13.57 -16.33 -6.97
N ASN A 24 -12.73 -15.48 -7.53
CA ASN A 24 -12.88 -14.03 -7.52
C ASN A 24 -13.04 -13.43 -6.10
N PRO A 25 -12.04 -13.54 -5.22
CA PRO A 25 -12.11 -12.98 -3.89
C PRO A 25 -12.11 -11.44 -3.94
N PRO A 26 -12.80 -10.76 -3.00
CA PRO A 26 -12.60 -9.32 -2.80
C PRO A 26 -11.22 -9.03 -2.23
N ALA A 27 -10.73 -7.80 -2.38
CA ALA A 27 -9.45 -7.38 -1.82
C ALA A 27 -9.56 -6.12 -0.97
N ILE A 28 -8.63 -6.00 -0.02
CA ILE A 28 -8.31 -4.76 0.67
C ILE A 28 -6.94 -4.33 0.19
N PHE A 29 -6.91 -3.28 -0.63
CA PHE A 29 -5.69 -2.62 -1.05
C PHE A 29 -5.27 -1.65 0.06
N LEU A 30 -4.10 -1.87 0.64
CA LEU A 30 -3.66 -1.19 1.85
C LEU A 30 -2.37 -0.41 1.59
N ASP A 31 -2.38 0.90 1.84
CA ASP A 31 -1.13 1.66 1.91
C ASP A 31 -0.38 1.35 3.22
N PHE A 32 0.88 1.75 3.28
CA PHE A 32 1.75 1.46 4.41
C PHE A 32 2.03 2.70 5.26
N ASP A 33 2.79 3.64 4.71
CA ASP A 33 3.28 4.80 5.45
C ASP A 33 2.14 5.79 5.75
N GLY A 34 1.85 6.00 7.02
CA GLY A 34 0.72 6.82 7.48
C GLY A 34 -0.59 6.05 7.65
N THR A 35 -0.68 4.82 7.16
CA THR A 35 -1.85 3.95 7.23
C THR A 35 -1.63 2.76 8.14
N LEU A 36 -0.71 1.86 7.80
CA LEU A 36 -0.40 0.66 8.58
C LEU A 36 0.55 0.97 9.75
N TRP A 37 1.43 1.94 9.56
CA TRP A 37 2.32 2.52 10.58
C TRP A 37 2.51 4.02 10.35
N PRO A 38 3.06 4.77 11.34
CA PRO A 38 3.29 6.20 11.18
C PRO A 38 4.20 6.53 9.99
N ASP A 39 3.88 7.58 9.25
CA ASP A 39 4.77 8.11 8.20
C ASP A 39 5.90 8.92 8.86
N PHE A 40 7.13 8.50 8.64
CA PHE A 40 8.34 9.17 9.13
C PHE A 40 8.95 10.14 8.11
N GLY A 41 8.26 10.37 7.00
CA GLY A 41 8.66 11.29 5.95
C GLY A 41 9.56 10.67 4.86
N PRO A 42 9.82 11.45 3.80
CA PRO A 42 10.59 10.99 2.65
C PRO A 42 12.02 10.64 3.05
N GLY A 43 12.47 9.46 2.65
CA GLY A 43 13.83 8.96 2.93
C GLY A 43 13.98 8.20 4.24
N SER A 44 12.92 8.04 5.04
CA SER A 44 12.94 7.13 6.17
C SER A 44 12.92 5.67 5.70
N ILE A 45 13.69 4.83 6.40
CA ILE A 45 13.52 3.37 6.27
C ILE A 45 12.58 2.92 7.38
N MET A 46 11.63 2.06 7.04
CA MET A 46 10.81 1.31 7.98
C MET A 46 11.71 0.48 8.93
N MET A 47 12.20 1.05 10.02
CA MET A 47 13.16 0.33 10.87
C MET A 47 12.61 -0.11 12.22
N ASN A 48 11.65 0.62 12.80
CA ASN A 48 11.17 0.39 14.17
C ASN A 48 9.67 0.72 14.33
N GLU A 49 8.82 0.27 13.41
CA GLU A 49 7.40 0.56 13.50
C GLU A 49 6.72 -0.36 14.51
N THR A 50 5.99 0.23 15.42
CA THR A 50 5.03 -0.47 16.26
C THR A 50 3.70 -0.49 15.52
N ILE A 51 3.22 -1.66 15.19
CA ILE A 51 1.92 -1.86 14.58
C ILE A 51 0.95 -2.26 15.67
N LEU A 52 -0.26 -1.75 15.60
CA LEU A 52 -1.27 -2.07 16.60
C LEU A 52 -1.73 -3.52 16.46
N GLU A 53 -1.69 -4.28 17.54
CA GLU A 53 -2.17 -5.67 17.56
C GLU A 53 -3.63 -5.78 17.12
N SER A 54 -4.45 -4.73 17.42
CA SER A 54 -5.83 -4.63 16.97
C SER A 54 -5.94 -4.67 15.43
N ASP A 55 -5.07 -3.96 14.72
CA ASP A 55 -5.07 -3.91 13.25
C ASP A 55 -4.67 -5.26 12.66
N VAL A 56 -3.63 -5.88 13.23
CA VAL A 56 -3.22 -7.24 12.84
C VAL A 56 -4.36 -8.24 13.00
N ARG A 57 -5.06 -8.19 14.13
CA ARG A 57 -6.20 -9.07 14.39
C ARG A 57 -7.31 -8.86 13.39
N LEU A 58 -7.70 -7.60 13.11
CA LEU A 58 -8.77 -7.28 12.16
C LEU A 58 -8.41 -7.70 10.73
N LEU A 59 -7.16 -7.48 10.29
CA LEU A 59 -6.69 -7.94 8.99
C LEU A 59 -6.74 -9.47 8.88
N ASN A 60 -6.35 -10.19 9.95
CA ASN A 60 -6.44 -11.64 10.00
C ASN A 60 -7.90 -12.14 9.93
N GLU A 61 -8.83 -11.47 10.61
CA GLU A 61 -10.26 -11.82 10.57
C GLU A 61 -10.84 -11.60 9.16
N LEU A 62 -10.54 -10.46 8.53
CA LEU A 62 -10.97 -10.18 7.15
C LEU A 62 -10.35 -11.16 6.15
N SER A 63 -9.09 -11.55 6.34
CA SER A 63 -8.46 -12.59 5.52
C SER A 63 -9.18 -13.95 5.69
N LYS A 64 -9.61 -14.34 6.90
CA LYS A 64 -10.40 -15.57 7.13
C LYS A 64 -11.78 -15.49 6.48
N LYS A 65 -12.34 -14.29 6.33
CA LYS A 65 -13.61 -14.04 5.61
C LYS A 65 -13.44 -14.03 4.08
N GLY A 66 -12.25 -14.30 3.57
CA GLY A 66 -11.97 -14.44 2.14
C GLY A 66 -11.47 -13.17 1.46
N PHE A 67 -11.19 -12.09 2.18
CA PHE A 67 -10.52 -10.94 1.59
C PHE A 67 -9.03 -11.21 1.33
N LEU A 68 -8.56 -10.84 0.14
CA LEU A 68 -7.13 -10.69 -0.12
C LEU A 68 -6.64 -9.40 0.53
N ILE A 69 -5.54 -9.47 1.28
CA ILE A 69 -4.89 -8.29 1.84
C ILE A 69 -3.68 -7.95 0.99
N VAL A 70 -3.74 -6.85 0.25
CA VAL A 70 -2.76 -6.48 -0.77
C VAL A 70 -2.13 -5.13 -0.43
N GLY A 71 -0.84 -5.13 -0.12
CA GLY A 71 -0.10 -3.89 0.11
C GLY A 71 0.19 -3.16 -1.20
N ILE A 72 -0.15 -1.86 -1.27
CA ILE A 72 0.12 -0.97 -2.42
C ILE A 72 0.84 0.27 -1.91
N THR A 73 2.14 0.38 -2.11
CA THR A 73 2.92 1.45 -1.47
C THR A 73 3.94 2.13 -2.39
N ASN A 74 4.10 3.45 -2.20
CA ASN A 74 5.10 4.27 -2.87
C ASN A 74 6.35 4.41 -1.97
N GLN A 75 7.36 3.56 -2.15
CA GLN A 75 8.55 3.53 -1.31
C GLN A 75 9.73 4.22 -1.99
N THR A 76 9.91 5.50 -1.72
CA THR A 76 10.90 6.34 -2.42
C THR A 76 12.25 6.46 -1.70
N PHE A 77 12.42 5.77 -0.58
CA PHE A 77 13.64 5.84 0.25
C PHE A 77 14.94 5.79 -0.57
N PHE A 78 15.08 4.80 -1.48
CA PHE A 78 16.28 4.67 -2.28
C PHE A 78 16.46 5.82 -3.27
N GLY A 79 15.39 6.46 -3.71
CA GLY A 79 15.44 7.59 -4.65
C GLY A 79 16.02 8.87 -4.07
N TYR A 80 16.01 9.03 -2.75
CA TYR A 80 16.56 10.19 -2.05
C TYR A 80 18.03 10.04 -1.68
N GLN A 81 18.60 8.84 -1.84
CA GLN A 81 20.03 8.56 -1.57
C GLN A 81 20.88 8.77 -2.82
N TYR A 82 22.14 9.15 -2.66
CA TYR A 82 23.10 9.21 -3.77
C TYR A 82 23.68 7.82 -4.09
N ARG A 83 23.70 6.92 -3.12
CA ARG A 83 24.23 5.56 -3.25
C ARG A 83 23.38 4.59 -2.45
N ILE A 84 23.11 3.43 -3.03
CA ILE A 84 22.39 2.33 -2.38
C ILE A 84 23.42 1.30 -1.92
N LYS A 85 23.51 1.07 -0.60
CA LYS A 85 24.36 0.03 -0.03
C LYS A 85 23.66 -1.33 -0.12
N PHE A 86 24.39 -2.37 -0.53
CA PHE A 86 23.86 -3.72 -0.67
C PHE A 86 23.21 -4.24 0.62
N ALA A 87 23.84 -3.99 1.77
CA ALA A 87 23.28 -4.35 3.08
C ALA A 87 21.91 -3.70 3.37
N GLN A 88 21.65 -2.50 2.84
CA GLN A 88 20.35 -1.85 2.98
C GLN A 88 19.27 -2.59 2.17
N ILE A 89 19.60 -3.05 0.96
CA ILE A 89 18.67 -3.83 0.11
C ILE A 89 18.30 -5.14 0.83
N ILE A 90 19.28 -5.85 1.40
CA ILE A 90 19.03 -7.11 2.10
C ILE A 90 18.13 -6.89 3.32
N ARG A 91 18.44 -5.87 4.15
CA ARG A 91 17.63 -5.54 5.34
C ARG A 91 16.21 -5.18 4.94
N TYR A 92 16.04 -4.34 3.92
CA TYR A 92 14.74 -3.95 3.41
C TYR A 92 13.92 -5.15 2.92
N ARG A 93 14.50 -6.06 2.13
CA ARG A 93 13.83 -7.28 1.67
C ARG A 93 13.43 -8.20 2.82
N LYS A 94 14.30 -8.37 3.83
CA LYS A 94 13.97 -9.15 5.04
C LYS A 94 12.77 -8.51 5.76
N ARG A 95 12.76 -7.19 5.87
CA ARG A 95 11.66 -6.46 6.51
C ARG A 95 10.34 -6.66 5.75
N LEU A 96 10.33 -6.50 4.44
CA LEU A 96 9.11 -6.72 3.64
C LEU A 96 8.57 -8.16 3.78
N ARG A 97 9.44 -9.17 3.83
CA ARG A 97 9.00 -10.54 4.08
C ARG A 97 8.42 -10.73 5.48
N ARG A 98 9.01 -10.07 6.48
CA ARG A 98 8.47 -10.09 7.84
C ARG A 98 7.08 -9.46 7.88
N ILE A 99 6.89 -8.31 7.27
CA ILE A 99 5.60 -7.62 7.14
C ILE A 99 4.55 -8.53 6.48
N LEU A 100 4.88 -9.21 5.38
CA LEU A 100 3.99 -10.17 4.75
C LEU A 100 3.44 -11.22 5.72
N ASN A 101 4.33 -11.78 6.55
CA ASN A 101 3.96 -12.85 7.49
C ASN A 101 3.20 -12.31 8.71
N GLU A 102 3.65 -11.19 9.28
CA GLU A 102 3.04 -10.58 10.47
C GLU A 102 1.62 -10.08 10.22
N PHE A 103 1.34 -9.55 9.02
CA PHE A 103 0.04 -8.95 8.67
C PHE A 103 -0.84 -9.81 7.79
N SER A 104 -0.48 -11.08 7.61
CA SER A 104 -1.23 -11.95 6.71
C SER A 104 -1.45 -11.36 5.30
N LEU A 105 -0.51 -10.53 4.83
CA LEU A 105 -0.60 -9.97 3.49
C LEU A 105 -0.42 -11.06 2.44
N ASP A 106 -1.24 -11.03 1.42
CA ASP A 106 -1.16 -11.98 0.30
C ASP A 106 -0.14 -11.57 -0.74
N SER A 107 0.07 -10.27 -0.89
CA SER A 107 1.11 -9.70 -1.73
C SER A 107 1.40 -8.24 -1.39
N ILE A 108 2.58 -7.77 -1.80
CA ILE A 108 2.97 -6.36 -1.74
C ILE A 108 3.40 -5.93 -3.12
N PHE A 109 2.82 -4.85 -3.62
CA PHE A 109 3.21 -4.13 -4.81
C PHE A 109 3.82 -2.79 -4.41
N LEU A 110 5.03 -2.57 -4.81
CA LEU A 110 5.88 -1.49 -4.34
C LEU A 110 6.42 -0.71 -5.52
N CYS A 111 6.30 0.62 -5.51
CA CYS A 111 6.95 1.49 -6.49
C CYS A 111 8.06 2.32 -5.85
N HIS A 112 9.30 2.16 -6.33
CA HIS A 112 10.45 2.96 -5.91
C HIS A 112 10.70 4.18 -6.82
N HIS A 113 9.99 4.28 -7.95
CA HIS A 113 10.18 5.39 -8.87
C HIS A 113 9.70 6.71 -8.26
N HIS A 114 10.43 7.78 -8.56
CA HIS A 114 10.03 9.14 -8.25
C HIS A 114 10.57 10.10 -9.32
N PRO A 115 9.79 11.09 -9.81
CA PRO A 115 10.26 12.03 -10.84
C PRO A 115 11.54 12.76 -10.45
N ASN A 116 11.69 13.08 -9.16
CA ASN A 116 12.84 13.80 -8.61
C ASN A 116 13.89 12.89 -7.95
N SER A 117 13.91 11.60 -8.29
CA SER A 117 14.91 10.69 -7.71
C SER A 117 16.33 11.09 -8.07
N LYS A 118 17.24 11.00 -7.10
CA LYS A 118 18.69 11.22 -7.28
C LYS A 118 19.34 10.03 -8.02
N ILE A 119 18.71 8.88 -8.01
CA ILE A 119 19.16 7.67 -8.71
C ILE A 119 18.54 7.64 -10.09
N GLY A 120 19.36 7.68 -11.16
CA GLY A 120 18.89 7.85 -12.55
C GLY A 120 17.85 6.82 -13.00
N PHE A 121 18.05 5.51 -12.74
CA PHE A 121 17.10 4.47 -13.14
C PHE A 121 15.78 4.48 -12.34
N LEU A 122 15.71 5.16 -11.19
CA LEU A 122 14.49 5.39 -10.41
C LEU A 122 13.81 6.70 -10.76
N ARG A 123 14.47 7.58 -11.54
CA ARG A 123 13.96 8.90 -11.92
C ARG A 123 13.04 8.79 -13.12
N LYS A 124 11.78 8.47 -12.87
CA LYS A 124 10.76 8.47 -13.92
C LYS A 124 9.34 8.61 -13.36
N LYS A 125 8.42 9.10 -14.20
CA LYS A 125 6.99 8.92 -13.98
C LYS A 125 6.65 7.44 -14.20
N CYS A 126 5.89 6.83 -13.31
CA CYS A 126 5.62 5.39 -13.33
C CYS A 126 4.12 5.13 -13.18
N GLN A 127 3.57 4.25 -14.03
CA GLN A 127 2.16 3.86 -13.96
C GLN A 127 1.79 3.10 -12.68
N ASN A 128 2.79 2.51 -12.00
CA ASN A 128 2.59 1.80 -10.74
C ASN A 128 2.67 2.70 -9.51
N ARG A 129 3.06 3.97 -9.68
CA ARG A 129 3.15 4.94 -8.59
C ARG A 129 1.81 5.63 -8.38
N LYS A 130 1.20 5.51 -7.19
CA LYS A 130 0.02 6.29 -6.81
C LYS A 130 0.26 7.81 -7.01
N PRO A 131 -0.65 8.57 -7.64
CA PRO A 131 -2.06 8.25 -7.88
C PRO A 131 -2.37 7.40 -9.12
N GLN A 132 -1.37 6.90 -9.85
CA GLN A 132 -1.61 5.93 -10.93
C GLN A 132 -2.03 4.58 -10.33
N CYS A 133 -2.81 3.81 -11.10
CA CYS A 133 -3.43 2.58 -10.61
C CYS A 133 -2.73 1.28 -11.07
N GLY A 134 -1.60 1.35 -11.76
CA GLY A 134 -0.96 0.18 -12.36
C GLY A 134 -0.68 -0.96 -11.38
N SER A 135 -0.22 -0.67 -10.17
CA SER A 135 -0.02 -1.70 -9.13
C SER A 135 -1.32 -2.39 -8.72
N ILE A 136 -2.43 -1.64 -8.64
CA ILE A 136 -3.75 -2.19 -8.30
C ILE A 136 -4.24 -3.09 -9.45
N LEU A 137 -4.14 -2.62 -10.69
CA LEU A 137 -4.55 -3.38 -11.88
C LEU A 137 -3.75 -4.69 -12.02
N LEU A 138 -2.44 -4.66 -11.76
CA LEU A 138 -1.60 -5.86 -11.74
C LEU A 138 -2.10 -6.84 -10.65
N ALA A 139 -2.40 -6.36 -9.46
CA ALA A 139 -2.91 -7.21 -8.38
C ALA A 139 -4.25 -7.86 -8.74
N ILE A 140 -5.16 -7.10 -9.37
CA ILE A 140 -6.47 -7.57 -9.85
C ILE A 140 -6.28 -8.69 -10.87
N GLN A 141 -5.45 -8.45 -11.89
CA GLN A 141 -5.19 -9.41 -12.95
C GLN A 141 -4.59 -10.71 -12.43
N GLU A 142 -3.62 -10.62 -11.52
CA GLU A 142 -2.89 -11.78 -11.05
C GLU A 142 -3.62 -12.65 -10.05
N ASN A 143 -4.62 -12.11 -9.36
CA ASN A 143 -5.36 -12.82 -8.33
C ASN A 143 -6.85 -12.93 -8.64
N SER A 144 -7.28 -12.57 -9.86
CA SER A 144 -8.70 -12.60 -10.28
C SER A 144 -9.63 -11.92 -9.28
N ILE A 145 -9.26 -10.72 -8.81
CA ILE A 145 -9.95 -10.01 -7.73
C ILE A 145 -11.32 -9.50 -8.20
N ASP A 146 -12.36 -9.72 -7.38
CA ASP A 146 -13.64 -9.05 -7.52
C ASP A 146 -13.54 -7.60 -7.02
N ILE A 147 -13.39 -6.68 -7.97
CA ILE A 147 -13.23 -5.27 -7.67
C ILE A 147 -14.50 -4.65 -7.08
N SER A 148 -15.69 -5.15 -7.43
CA SER A 148 -16.97 -4.59 -7.01
C SER A 148 -17.18 -4.64 -5.49
N ARG A 149 -16.53 -5.62 -4.82
CA ARG A 149 -16.56 -5.81 -3.38
C ARG A 149 -15.26 -5.41 -2.68
N SER A 150 -14.32 -4.80 -3.43
CA SER A 150 -12.99 -4.48 -2.91
C SER A 150 -12.93 -3.07 -2.30
N TYR A 151 -11.91 -2.87 -1.48
CA TYR A 151 -11.64 -1.65 -0.74
C TYR A 151 -10.23 -1.16 -1.01
N ILE A 152 -10.02 0.16 -0.96
CA ILE A 152 -8.70 0.76 -0.83
C ILE A 152 -8.66 1.63 0.42
N ILE A 153 -7.60 1.49 1.21
CA ILE A 153 -7.38 2.22 2.45
C ILE A 153 -6.02 2.90 2.35
N GLY A 154 -5.99 4.20 2.57
CA GLY A 154 -4.75 4.98 2.58
C GLY A 154 -4.95 6.29 3.33
N ASP A 155 -3.84 6.97 3.64
CA ASP A 155 -3.84 8.22 4.39
C ASP A 155 -3.74 9.46 3.49
N ARG A 156 -3.58 9.26 2.17
CA ARG A 156 -3.38 10.35 1.20
C ARG A 156 -4.43 10.32 0.09
N ILE A 157 -4.72 11.50 -0.42
CA ILE A 157 -5.59 11.64 -1.61
C ILE A 157 -5.04 10.86 -2.81
N THR A 158 -3.72 10.65 -2.91
CA THR A 158 -3.14 9.82 -3.97
C THR A 158 -3.57 8.36 -3.90
N ASP A 159 -3.92 7.83 -2.71
CA ASP A 159 -4.45 6.48 -2.54
C ASP A 159 -5.89 6.40 -3.06
N ILE A 160 -6.69 7.39 -2.67
CA ILE A 160 -8.09 7.53 -3.09
C ILE A 160 -8.18 7.67 -4.61
N LEU A 161 -7.30 8.51 -5.21
CA LEU A 161 -7.21 8.68 -6.66
C LEU A 161 -6.77 7.38 -7.35
N ALA A 162 -5.80 6.65 -6.81
CA ALA A 162 -5.38 5.36 -7.37
C ALA A 162 -6.54 4.36 -7.35
N GLY A 163 -7.30 4.31 -6.26
CA GLY A 163 -8.50 3.49 -6.16
C GLY A 163 -9.59 3.89 -7.16
N LYS A 164 -9.85 5.19 -7.32
CA LYS A 164 -10.78 5.71 -8.34
C LYS A 164 -10.35 5.30 -9.74
N ASN A 165 -9.08 5.50 -10.08
CA ASN A 165 -8.53 5.17 -11.39
C ASN A 165 -8.55 3.65 -11.68
N ALA A 166 -8.53 2.82 -10.65
CA ALA A 166 -8.68 1.36 -10.73
C ALA A 166 -10.13 0.90 -10.62
N HIS A 167 -11.11 1.80 -10.54
CA HIS A 167 -12.52 1.50 -10.34
C HIS A 167 -12.85 0.75 -9.03
N VAL A 168 -12.02 0.87 -7.99
CA VAL A 168 -12.35 0.36 -6.65
C VAL A 168 -13.47 1.21 -6.05
N PRO A 169 -14.66 0.62 -5.76
CA PRO A 169 -15.80 1.41 -5.32
C PRO A 169 -15.66 1.93 -3.89
N ASN A 170 -15.10 1.14 -3.00
CA ASN A 170 -15.00 1.50 -1.59
C ASN A 170 -13.62 2.10 -1.28
N ARG A 171 -13.58 3.41 -1.08
CA ARG A 171 -12.36 4.18 -0.84
C ARG A 171 -12.40 4.77 0.56
N CYS A 172 -11.38 4.47 1.36
CA CYS A 172 -11.28 4.84 2.77
C CYS A 172 -10.04 5.71 2.98
N LEU A 173 -10.23 6.94 3.41
CA LEU A 173 -9.16 7.86 3.79
C LEU A 173 -8.96 7.82 5.31
N ILE A 174 -7.73 7.60 5.76
CA ILE A 174 -7.36 7.66 7.17
C ILE A 174 -6.84 9.05 7.49
N LEU A 175 -7.49 9.73 8.43
CA LEU A 175 -7.04 11.02 8.96
C LEU A 175 -6.19 10.78 10.20
N ASN A 176 -4.88 10.77 10.05
CA ASN A 176 -4.00 10.81 11.21
C ASN A 176 -3.56 12.26 11.49
N SER A 177 -3.22 12.54 12.75
CA SER A 177 -2.87 13.89 13.23
C SER A 177 -1.69 14.54 12.50
N ARG A 178 -0.80 13.75 11.90
CA ARG A 178 0.36 14.25 11.14
C ARG A 178 -0.01 14.62 9.71
N ASN A 179 -1.08 14.03 9.17
CA ASN A 179 -1.48 14.22 7.77
C ASN A 179 -2.59 15.25 7.60
N LEU A 180 -3.24 15.70 8.68
CA LEU A 180 -4.25 16.75 8.59
C LEU A 180 -3.71 18.01 7.90
N GLU A 181 -2.50 18.44 8.27
CA GLU A 181 -1.87 19.61 7.65
C GLU A 181 -1.46 19.36 6.19
N TRP A 182 -0.97 18.14 5.87
CA TRP A 182 -0.54 17.77 4.52
C TRP A 182 -1.70 17.42 3.59
N ASN A 183 -2.78 16.86 4.12
CA ASN A 183 -3.99 16.51 3.35
C ASN A 183 -4.90 17.72 3.13
N LEU A 184 -4.85 18.72 4.00
CA LEU A 184 -5.53 20.00 3.86
C LEU A 184 -4.67 21.06 3.15
N GLY A 185 -3.37 20.90 3.10
CA GLY A 185 -2.40 21.73 2.41
C GLY A 185 -2.12 21.26 0.98
N ILE A 186 -3.04 21.11 0.20
CA ILE A 186 -3.41 21.50 -1.16
C ILE A 186 -2.24 21.65 -2.16
N GLU A 187 -1.46 20.61 -2.35
CA GLU A 187 -0.75 20.48 -3.63
C GLU A 187 -1.59 19.72 -4.69
N THR A 188 -2.68 19.08 -4.29
CA THR A 188 -3.69 18.51 -5.20
C THR A 188 -5.07 18.88 -4.69
N PRO A 189 -5.83 19.72 -5.40
CA PRO A 189 -7.22 19.99 -5.04
C PRO A 189 -7.97 18.66 -4.94
N ILE A 190 -8.69 18.45 -3.83
CA ILE A 190 -9.59 17.30 -3.71
C ILE A 190 -10.60 17.47 -4.83
N PRO A 191 -10.60 16.59 -5.84
CA PRO A 191 -11.58 16.72 -6.90
C PRO A 191 -12.96 16.57 -6.28
N THR A 192 -13.82 17.57 -6.45
CA THR A 192 -15.17 17.69 -5.86
C THR A 192 -16.13 16.53 -6.22
N LEU A 193 -15.67 15.56 -7.01
CA LEU A 193 -16.45 14.43 -7.55
C LEU A 193 -15.87 13.04 -7.16
N ILE A 194 -15.12 12.94 -6.06
CA ILE A 194 -14.64 11.63 -5.59
C ILE A 194 -15.38 11.26 -4.32
N ASP A 195 -16.14 10.18 -4.39
CA ASP A 195 -16.77 9.57 -3.23
C ASP A 195 -15.76 8.73 -2.44
N PHE A 196 -15.61 9.00 -1.14
CA PHE A 196 -14.81 8.23 -0.20
C PHE A 196 -15.32 8.42 1.24
N ARG A 197 -15.03 7.43 2.08
CA ARG A 197 -15.33 7.51 3.52
C ARG A 197 -14.07 7.92 4.28
N VAL A 198 -14.25 8.64 5.37
CA VAL A 198 -13.17 9.13 6.22
C VAL A 198 -13.21 8.40 7.56
N TYR A 199 -12.06 7.97 8.05
CA TYR A 199 -11.89 7.28 9.32
C TYR A 199 -10.72 7.90 10.10
N LEU A 200 -10.80 7.88 11.43
CA LEU A 200 -9.75 8.44 12.29
C LEU A 200 -8.50 7.56 12.38
N ASN A 201 -8.65 6.26 12.14
CA ASN A 201 -7.55 5.29 12.17
C ASN A 201 -7.90 4.03 11.38
N LEU A 202 -6.89 3.18 11.19
CA LEU A 202 -7.03 1.93 10.44
C LEU A 202 -7.99 0.95 11.11
N SER A 203 -7.94 0.81 12.43
CA SER A 203 -8.84 -0.09 13.18
C SER A 203 -10.32 0.25 12.97
N GLU A 204 -10.66 1.54 12.89
CA GLU A 204 -12.04 1.99 12.63
C GLU A 204 -12.48 1.60 11.20
N ALA A 205 -11.63 1.84 10.20
CA ALA A 205 -11.91 1.47 8.82
C ALA A 205 -12.09 -0.05 8.67
N LEU A 206 -11.17 -0.86 9.22
CA LEU A 206 -11.23 -2.31 9.16
C LEU A 206 -12.46 -2.87 9.90
N SER A 207 -12.81 -2.31 11.06
CA SER A 207 -14.02 -2.70 11.81
C SER A 207 -15.30 -2.39 11.03
N SER A 208 -15.34 -1.28 10.30
CA SER A 208 -16.47 -0.95 9.42
C SER A 208 -16.64 -1.97 8.30
N ILE A 209 -15.55 -2.39 7.67
CA ILE A 209 -15.53 -3.42 6.61
C ILE A 209 -15.98 -4.77 7.18
N GLU A 210 -15.47 -5.13 8.36
CA GLU A 210 -15.78 -6.39 9.03
C GLU A 210 -17.29 -6.50 9.32
N LYS A 211 -17.91 -5.43 9.81
CA LYS A 211 -19.36 -5.36 10.04
C LYS A 211 -20.17 -5.48 8.77
N SER A 212 -19.77 -4.75 7.70
CA SER A 212 -20.46 -4.80 6.40
C SER A 212 -20.35 -6.15 5.71
N SER A 213 -19.36 -6.98 6.05
CA SER A 213 -19.16 -8.31 5.48
C SER A 213 -20.00 -9.41 6.19
N ARG A 214 -20.75 -9.08 7.23
CA ARG A 214 -21.67 -9.98 7.96
C ARG A 214 -23.10 -9.92 7.41
N SER A 215 -23.44 -8.86 6.69
CA SER A 215 -24.73 -8.66 6.04
C SER A 215 -24.72 -9.25 4.62
#